data_45af5a48ffd9145e327539408f6d50df
#
_entry.id   45af5a48ffd9145e327539408f6d50df
#
_cell.length_a   1.000
_cell.length_b   1.000
_cell.length_c   1.000
_cell.angle_alpha   90.00
_cell.angle_beta   90.00
_cell.angle_gamma   90.00
#
_symmetry.space_group_name_H-M   'P 1'
#
loop_
_entity.id
_entity.type
_entity.pdbx_description
1 polymer ?
#
loop_
_entity_poly.entity_id
_entity_poly.type
_entity_poly.pdbx_seq_one_letter_code
_entity_poly.pdbx_strand_id
1 'polypeptide(L)'
;EKVEMLHSKTNMSSEGVPRLGIQDIKYTDGPFGIREENGDGFRPLGWKLDSATYFPTGSALAATWSKEMAYKNGWAMGKEGRLRGKDVILGPAINIQRLPVGGRTYEYLSEDPVLAARLSVEYTKGSQEAGTAVCLKHYALNNQETNRGSVNVIADERTMREIYLKPFEAAVKEGGAMCVMPAYNKVNGYYCSENAHLNNEILRGEWGFK
;
A
#
# COMPACT_ATOMS: atom_id res chain seq x y z
N GLU A 1 9.03 21.00 -14.61
CA GLU A 1 8.84 20.80 -13.16
C GLU A 1 7.60 19.95 -12.84
N LYS A 2 6.37 20.33 -13.27
CA LYS A 2 5.16 19.51 -13.00
C LYS A 2 5.27 18.10 -13.57
N VAL A 3 5.84 17.95 -14.76
CA VAL A 3 6.07 16.64 -15.38
C VAL A 3 7.11 15.84 -14.61
N GLU A 4 8.19 16.48 -14.18
CA GLU A 4 9.25 15.85 -13.37
C GLU A 4 8.70 15.26 -12.05
N MET A 5 7.75 15.95 -11.41
CA MET A 5 7.11 15.44 -10.20
C MET A 5 6.23 14.20 -10.41
N LEU A 6 5.84 13.89 -11.66
CA LEU A 6 4.95 12.78 -11.98
C LEU A 6 5.67 11.46 -12.23
N HIS A 7 6.99 11.46 -12.25
CA HIS A 7 7.78 10.24 -12.43
C HIS A 7 8.83 10.09 -11.33
N SER A 8 9.40 8.90 -11.25
CA SER A 8 10.42 8.60 -10.25
C SER A 8 11.73 9.33 -10.56
N LYS A 9 12.34 9.93 -9.53
CA LYS A 9 13.72 10.42 -9.56
C LYS A 9 14.71 9.28 -9.36
N THR A 10 14.38 8.39 -8.43
CA THR A 10 15.10 7.15 -8.16
C THR A 10 14.11 6.01 -8.05
N ASN A 11 14.58 4.78 -7.80
CA ASN A 11 13.69 3.63 -7.55
C ASN A 11 12.71 3.87 -6.39
N MET A 12 13.06 4.76 -5.44
CA MET A 12 12.31 4.96 -4.20
C MET A 12 12.11 6.44 -3.87
N SER A 13 12.06 7.33 -4.89
CA SER A 13 11.72 8.74 -4.69
C SER A 13 11.10 9.38 -5.92
N SER A 14 10.23 10.37 -5.68
CA SER A 14 9.77 11.33 -6.68
C SER A 14 10.54 12.63 -6.52
N GLU A 15 10.71 13.38 -7.61
CA GLU A 15 11.41 14.63 -7.58
C GLU A 15 10.55 15.76 -7.01
N GLY A 16 11.16 16.58 -6.13
CA GLY A 16 10.58 17.81 -5.63
C GLY A 16 10.85 19.00 -6.55
N VAL A 17 10.53 20.19 -6.05
CA VAL A 17 10.84 21.47 -6.74
C VAL A 17 11.57 22.39 -5.76
N PRO A 18 12.91 22.28 -5.67
CA PRO A 18 13.70 22.98 -4.65
C PRO A 18 13.48 24.48 -4.60
N ARG A 19 13.35 25.14 -5.77
CA ARG A 19 13.09 26.59 -5.84
C ARG A 19 11.76 27.02 -5.20
N LEU A 20 10.82 26.08 -5.01
CA LEU A 20 9.52 26.30 -4.34
C LEU A 20 9.52 25.74 -2.91
N GLY A 21 10.62 25.21 -2.42
CA GLY A 21 10.71 24.55 -1.12
C GLY A 21 10.02 23.17 -1.08
N ILE A 22 9.63 22.63 -2.23
CA ILE A 22 9.01 21.29 -2.30
C ILE A 22 10.13 20.25 -2.30
N GLN A 23 10.16 19.43 -1.26
CA GLN A 23 11.17 18.37 -1.10
C GLN A 23 10.85 17.15 -1.96
N ASP A 24 11.87 16.31 -2.23
CA ASP A 24 11.68 14.99 -2.80
C ASP A 24 10.79 14.14 -1.88
N ILE A 25 9.87 13.36 -2.43
CA ILE A 25 9.09 12.37 -1.68
C ILE A 25 9.86 11.07 -1.67
N LYS A 26 10.16 10.52 -0.50
CA LYS A 26 10.93 9.30 -0.32
C LYS A 26 10.03 8.15 0.13
N TYR A 27 10.09 7.07 -0.63
CA TYR A 27 9.33 5.86 -0.36
C TYR A 27 10.17 4.82 0.36
N THR A 28 9.51 3.92 1.09
CA THR A 28 10.10 2.66 1.57
C THR A 28 9.16 1.51 1.30
N ASP A 29 9.68 0.41 0.80
CA ASP A 29 8.92 -0.81 0.64
C ASP A 29 8.88 -1.59 1.96
N GLY A 30 7.90 -2.47 2.07
CA GLY A 30 7.74 -3.37 3.20
C GLY A 30 6.45 -3.11 3.98
N PRO A 31 5.41 -3.97 3.80
CA PRO A 31 4.16 -3.84 4.56
C PRO A 31 4.28 -4.33 6.00
N PHE A 32 5.40 -4.98 6.38
CA PHE A 32 5.68 -5.49 7.72
C PHE A 32 7.11 -5.17 8.22
N GLY A 33 7.64 -4.05 7.76
CA GLY A 33 8.94 -3.50 8.19
C GLY A 33 9.46 -2.47 7.22
N ILE A 34 10.26 -1.54 7.72
CA ILE A 34 10.91 -0.54 6.88
C ILE A 34 12.09 -1.24 6.18
N ARG A 35 12.10 -1.18 4.86
CA ARG A 35 13.18 -1.79 4.08
C ARG A 35 14.49 -1.04 4.30
N GLU A 36 15.60 -1.76 4.23
CA GLU A 36 16.94 -1.19 4.17
C GLU A 36 17.12 -0.26 2.96
N GLU A 37 18.10 0.63 3.02
CA GLU A 37 18.37 1.56 1.93
C GLU A 37 18.84 0.83 0.65
N ASN A 38 18.31 1.27 -0.47
CA ASN A 38 18.56 0.67 -1.77
C ASN A 38 19.23 1.65 -2.73
N GLY A 39 20.22 1.14 -3.45
CA GLY A 39 20.77 1.78 -4.64
C GLY A 39 20.07 1.32 -5.93
N ASP A 40 20.74 1.49 -7.06
CA ASP A 40 20.23 1.11 -8.37
C ASP A 40 19.86 -0.36 -8.45
N GLY A 41 18.74 -0.65 -9.13
CA GLY A 41 18.22 -2.00 -9.29
C GLY A 41 17.72 -2.62 -7.99
N PHE A 42 17.34 -1.83 -7.00
CA PHE A 42 16.88 -2.28 -5.67
C PHE A 42 17.91 -3.09 -4.89
N ARG A 43 19.20 -2.93 -5.18
CA ARG A 43 20.26 -3.59 -4.44
C ARG A 43 20.48 -2.89 -3.09
N PRO A 44 20.55 -3.62 -1.98
CA PRO A 44 20.88 -3.04 -0.69
C PRO A 44 22.23 -2.31 -0.72
N LEU A 45 22.29 -1.12 -0.11
CA LEU A 45 23.54 -0.37 0.01
C LEU A 45 24.52 -1.02 1.00
N GLY A 46 24.03 -1.92 1.86
CA GLY A 46 24.85 -2.65 2.82
C GLY A 46 25.47 -1.76 3.90
N TRP A 47 24.80 -0.71 4.30
CA TRP A 47 25.28 0.16 5.38
C TRP A 47 25.33 -0.62 6.71
N LYS A 48 26.42 -0.50 7.45
CA LYS A 48 26.63 -1.24 8.71
C LYS A 48 25.56 -1.00 9.79
N LEU A 49 24.89 0.15 9.76
CA LEU A 49 23.89 0.56 10.73
C LEU A 49 22.49 0.67 10.10
N ASP A 50 22.27 0.01 8.97
CA ASP A 50 20.97 -0.01 8.30
C ASP A 50 20.08 -1.14 8.83
N SER A 51 19.88 -1.17 10.13
CA SER A 51 18.97 -2.11 10.77
C SER A 51 17.57 -1.53 10.84
N ALA A 52 16.57 -2.40 10.66
CA ALA A 52 15.16 -2.06 10.76
C ALA A 52 14.41 -3.15 11.54
N THR A 53 13.27 -2.77 12.11
CA THR A 53 12.43 -3.72 12.86
C THR A 53 11.65 -4.60 11.89
N TYR A 54 11.70 -5.91 12.10
CA TYR A 54 10.81 -6.85 11.43
C TYR A 54 9.53 -6.96 12.25
N PHE A 55 8.44 -6.41 11.71
CA PHE A 55 7.12 -6.44 12.31
C PHE A 55 6.38 -7.73 11.95
N PRO A 56 5.30 -8.07 12.66
CA PRO A 56 4.44 -9.18 12.27
C PRO A 56 3.96 -9.05 10.82
N THR A 57 3.88 -10.17 10.11
CA THR A 57 3.27 -10.22 8.79
C THR A 57 1.81 -9.77 8.84
N GLY A 58 1.22 -9.38 7.71
CA GLY A 58 -0.18 -8.99 7.65
C GLY A 58 -1.12 -10.06 8.22
N SER A 59 -0.88 -11.32 7.87
CA SER A 59 -1.65 -12.46 8.41
C SER A 59 -1.51 -12.60 9.93
N ALA A 60 -0.30 -12.44 10.47
CA ALA A 60 -0.08 -12.52 11.91
C ALA A 60 -0.73 -11.35 12.66
N LEU A 61 -0.66 -10.13 12.10
CA LEU A 61 -1.36 -8.98 12.66
C LEU A 61 -2.87 -9.20 12.67
N ALA A 62 -3.43 -9.70 11.57
CA ALA A 62 -4.86 -9.95 11.45
C ALA A 62 -5.35 -11.06 12.40
N ALA A 63 -4.52 -12.05 12.68
CA ALA A 63 -4.84 -13.11 13.65
C ALA A 63 -5.07 -12.59 15.09
N THR A 64 -4.64 -11.38 15.39
CA THR A 64 -4.93 -10.73 16.69
C THR A 64 -6.38 -10.25 16.82
N TRP A 65 -7.09 -10.03 15.72
CA TRP A 65 -8.43 -9.43 15.66
C TRP A 65 -8.53 -8.07 16.37
N SER A 66 -7.40 -7.42 16.63
CA SER A 66 -7.31 -6.23 17.46
C SER A 66 -7.03 -4.97 16.62
N LYS A 67 -7.99 -4.06 16.62
CA LYS A 67 -7.84 -2.71 16.07
C LYS A 67 -6.70 -1.95 16.74
N GLU A 68 -6.57 -2.07 18.06
CA GLU A 68 -5.52 -1.43 18.83
C GLU A 68 -4.13 -1.91 18.39
N MET A 69 -3.97 -3.21 18.16
CA MET A 69 -2.70 -3.76 17.66
C MET A 69 -2.39 -3.31 16.24
N ALA A 70 -3.41 -3.21 15.38
CA ALA A 70 -3.25 -2.68 14.03
C ALA A 70 -2.80 -1.20 14.05
N TYR A 71 -3.42 -0.37 14.90
CA TYR A 71 -3.01 1.01 15.10
C TYR A 71 -1.57 1.11 15.62
N LYS A 72 -1.22 0.37 16.69
CA LYS A 72 0.13 0.36 17.26
C LYS A 72 1.19 -0.10 16.27
N ASN A 73 0.88 -1.11 15.47
CA ASN A 73 1.76 -1.59 14.42
C ASN A 73 2.00 -0.50 13.36
N GLY A 74 0.92 0.11 12.86
CA GLY A 74 1.02 1.23 11.92
C GLY A 74 1.81 2.40 12.51
N TRP A 75 1.53 2.78 13.76
CA TRP A 75 2.23 3.87 14.44
C TRP A 75 3.73 3.59 14.59
N ALA A 76 4.11 2.40 15.03
CA ALA A 76 5.50 2.03 15.22
C ALA A 76 6.27 2.02 13.88
N MET A 77 5.67 1.45 12.83
CA MET A 77 6.24 1.47 11.48
C MET A 77 6.34 2.90 10.93
N GLY A 78 5.30 3.70 11.08
CA GLY A 78 5.31 5.10 10.66
C GLY A 78 6.40 5.90 11.38
N LYS A 79 6.55 5.70 12.68
CA LYS A 79 7.60 6.33 13.49
C LYS A 79 9.00 5.94 13.01
N GLU A 80 9.24 4.66 12.80
CA GLU A 80 10.53 4.17 12.28
C GLU A 80 10.80 4.71 10.88
N GLY A 81 9.80 4.68 9.98
CA GLY A 81 9.90 5.26 8.63
C GLY A 81 10.28 6.73 8.68
N ARG A 82 9.61 7.52 9.53
CA ARG A 82 9.91 8.96 9.68
C ARG A 82 11.31 9.22 10.22
N LEU A 83 11.76 8.45 11.21
CA LEU A 83 13.10 8.55 11.76
C LEU A 83 14.19 8.21 10.73
N ARG A 84 13.87 7.36 9.76
CA ARG A 84 14.74 7.01 8.63
C ARG A 84 14.59 7.98 7.43
N GLY A 85 13.87 9.09 7.60
CA GLY A 85 13.67 10.10 6.57
C GLY A 85 12.77 9.65 5.41
N LYS A 86 11.84 8.73 5.66
CA LYS A 86 10.85 8.28 4.67
C LYS A 86 9.54 9.05 4.83
N ASP A 87 8.92 9.38 3.72
CA ASP A 87 7.66 10.10 3.68
C ASP A 87 6.46 9.17 3.46
N VAL A 88 6.68 8.06 2.75
CA VAL A 88 5.62 7.10 2.39
C VAL A 88 6.08 5.66 2.61
N ILE A 89 5.26 4.88 3.31
CA ILE A 89 5.40 3.42 3.38
C ILE A 89 4.53 2.79 2.29
N LEU A 90 5.10 1.90 1.47
CA LEU A 90 4.37 1.11 0.48
C LEU A 90 3.65 -0.05 1.18
N GLY A 91 2.59 0.28 1.87
CA GLY A 91 1.74 -0.57 2.70
C GLY A 91 0.64 0.24 3.38
N PRO A 92 -0.31 -0.43 4.07
CA PRO A 92 -0.44 -1.88 4.19
C PRO A 92 -0.82 -2.58 2.89
N ALA A 93 -0.48 -3.88 2.77
CA ALA A 93 -0.96 -4.72 1.70
C ALA A 93 -2.30 -5.33 2.13
N ILE A 94 -3.37 -5.05 1.38
CA ILE A 94 -4.75 -5.31 1.81
C ILE A 94 -5.61 -6.06 0.79
N ASN A 95 -4.98 -6.76 -0.16
CA ASN A 95 -5.72 -7.66 -1.02
C ASN A 95 -6.31 -8.83 -0.21
N ILE A 96 -7.37 -9.42 -0.74
CA ILE A 96 -8.05 -10.54 -0.09
C ILE A 96 -7.24 -11.83 -0.28
N GLN A 97 -7.05 -12.59 0.78
CA GLN A 97 -6.38 -13.88 0.80
C GLN A 97 -7.30 -14.97 0.22
N ARG A 98 -7.51 -14.95 -1.09
CA ARG A 98 -8.45 -15.87 -1.73
C ARG A 98 -7.96 -17.31 -1.76
N LEU A 99 -6.68 -17.51 -2.08
CA LEU A 99 -6.06 -18.84 -2.16
C LEU A 99 -4.82 -18.88 -1.26
N PRO A 100 -4.62 -19.95 -0.48
CA PRO A 100 -3.43 -20.09 0.38
C PRO A 100 -2.11 -20.03 -0.38
N VAL A 101 -2.10 -20.46 -1.64
CA VAL A 101 -0.93 -20.47 -2.53
C VAL A 101 -0.74 -19.16 -3.32
N GLY A 102 -1.32 -18.08 -2.89
CA GLY A 102 -1.35 -16.79 -3.61
C GLY A 102 0.00 -16.10 -3.79
N GLY A 103 1.09 -16.62 -3.28
CA GLY A 103 2.47 -16.09 -3.42
C GLY A 103 2.78 -14.93 -2.48
N ARG A 104 1.85 -14.00 -2.27
CA ARG A 104 1.99 -12.84 -1.36
C ARG A 104 0.95 -12.84 -0.23
N THR A 105 0.28 -13.95 -0.02
CA THR A 105 -0.77 -14.10 0.99
C THR A 105 -0.29 -13.75 2.40
N TYR A 106 0.98 -14.03 2.72
CA TYR A 106 1.59 -13.72 4.02
C TYR A 106 1.58 -12.23 4.37
N GLU A 107 1.66 -11.35 3.39
CA GLU A 107 1.67 -9.90 3.63
C GLU A 107 0.26 -9.27 3.67
N TYR A 108 -0.76 -9.98 3.19
CA TYR A 108 -2.15 -9.54 3.24
C TYR A 108 -2.77 -9.83 4.60
N LEU A 109 -3.83 -9.09 4.94
CA LEU A 109 -4.44 -9.17 6.26
C LEU A 109 -5.32 -10.40 6.42
N SER A 110 -6.32 -10.59 5.55
CA SER A 110 -7.34 -11.63 5.76
C SER A 110 -8.04 -12.04 4.46
N GLU A 111 -8.72 -13.19 4.52
CA GLU A 111 -9.74 -13.57 3.54
C GLU A 111 -11.08 -12.86 3.80
N ASP A 112 -11.32 -12.41 5.04
CA ASP A 112 -12.51 -11.67 5.43
C ASP A 112 -12.34 -10.18 5.08
N PRO A 113 -13.16 -9.63 4.16
CA PRO A 113 -13.07 -8.24 3.75
C PRO A 113 -13.41 -7.25 4.88
N VAL A 114 -14.24 -7.64 5.85
CA VAL A 114 -14.61 -6.77 6.97
C VAL A 114 -13.45 -6.68 7.97
N LEU A 115 -12.83 -7.81 8.31
CA LEU A 115 -11.65 -7.81 9.18
C LEU A 115 -10.51 -7.03 8.54
N ALA A 116 -10.21 -7.30 7.26
CA ALA A 116 -9.18 -6.57 6.51
C ALA A 116 -9.47 -5.06 6.49
N ALA A 117 -10.73 -4.66 6.25
CA ALA A 117 -11.15 -3.25 6.26
C ALA A 117 -10.91 -2.58 7.62
N ARG A 118 -11.34 -3.22 8.72
CA ARG A 118 -11.21 -2.65 10.06
C ARG A 118 -9.76 -2.48 10.50
N LEU A 119 -8.91 -3.45 10.18
CA LEU A 119 -7.50 -3.38 10.54
C LEU A 119 -6.72 -2.40 9.65
N SER A 120 -7.03 -2.33 8.35
CA SER A 120 -6.39 -1.37 7.45
C SER A 120 -6.68 0.08 7.83
N VAL A 121 -7.88 0.39 8.30
CA VAL A 121 -8.23 1.73 8.81
C VAL A 121 -7.33 2.13 9.96
N GLU A 122 -7.20 1.28 10.96
CA GLU A 122 -6.43 1.60 12.16
C GLU A 122 -4.91 1.63 11.88
N TYR A 123 -4.41 0.71 11.05
CA TYR A 123 -3.01 0.77 10.59
C TYR A 123 -2.71 2.09 9.87
N THR A 124 -3.61 2.51 8.95
CA THR A 124 -3.47 3.76 8.21
C THR A 124 -3.40 4.97 9.14
N LYS A 125 -4.35 5.07 10.10
CA LYS A 125 -4.35 6.14 11.09
C LYS A 125 -3.05 6.17 11.89
N GLY A 126 -2.65 5.03 12.43
CA GLY A 126 -1.43 4.94 13.24
C GLY A 126 -0.19 5.40 12.49
N SER A 127 0.03 4.93 11.27
CA SER A 127 1.19 5.32 10.46
C SER A 127 1.20 6.82 10.13
N GLN A 128 0.06 7.36 9.73
CA GLN A 128 -0.04 8.77 9.33
C GLN A 128 0.05 9.72 10.53
N GLU A 129 -0.49 9.36 11.68
CA GLU A 129 -0.30 10.12 12.94
C GLU A 129 1.17 10.10 13.40
N ALA A 130 1.91 9.04 13.11
CA ALA A 130 3.36 8.98 13.37
C ALA A 130 4.21 9.78 12.37
N GLY A 131 3.58 10.34 11.33
CA GLY A 131 4.21 11.27 10.37
C GLY A 131 4.67 10.63 9.06
N THR A 132 4.28 9.39 8.75
CA THR A 132 4.58 8.71 7.49
C THR A 132 3.30 8.29 6.80
N ALA A 133 3.08 8.76 5.56
CA ALA A 133 1.93 8.40 4.76
C ALA A 133 1.92 6.90 4.42
N VAL A 134 0.74 6.33 4.26
CA VAL A 134 0.57 4.97 3.73
C VAL A 134 0.27 5.00 2.25
N CYS A 135 0.74 3.97 1.53
CA CYS A 135 0.36 3.69 0.16
C CYS A 135 -0.31 2.33 0.11
N LEU A 136 -1.65 2.33 0.10
CA LEU A 136 -2.44 1.11 0.08
C LEU A 136 -2.14 0.28 -1.16
N LYS A 137 -1.91 -1.03 -1.01
CA LYS A 137 -1.55 -1.89 -2.13
C LYS A 137 -2.19 -3.27 -2.08
N HIS A 138 -2.44 -3.90 -3.21
CA HIS A 138 -2.33 -3.43 -4.59
C HIS A 138 -3.74 -3.24 -5.16
N TYR A 139 -4.06 -2.05 -5.58
CA TYR A 139 -5.39 -1.67 -6.06
C TYR A 139 -5.53 -2.01 -7.56
N ALA A 140 -6.26 -3.10 -7.96
CA ALA A 140 -7.01 -4.00 -7.10
C ALA A 140 -6.90 -5.45 -7.62
N LEU A 141 -7.43 -6.38 -6.84
CA LEU A 141 -7.55 -7.80 -7.20
C LEU A 141 -6.21 -8.49 -7.54
N ASN A 142 -5.12 -8.15 -6.87
CA ASN A 142 -3.85 -8.86 -7.00
C ASN A 142 -3.84 -10.12 -6.14
N ASN A 143 -4.49 -11.20 -6.61
CA ASN A 143 -4.72 -12.41 -5.84
C ASN A 143 -3.82 -13.58 -6.26
N GLN A 144 -2.95 -13.37 -7.25
CA GLN A 144 -1.92 -14.31 -7.67
C GLN A 144 -0.67 -13.57 -8.16
N GLU A 145 0.48 -14.21 -8.02
CA GLU A 145 1.75 -13.66 -8.48
C GLU A 145 2.19 -14.23 -9.85
N THR A 146 1.70 -15.44 -10.19
CA THR A 146 1.96 -16.04 -11.50
C THR A 146 1.36 -15.17 -12.59
N ASN A 147 2.21 -14.71 -13.51
CA ASN A 147 1.84 -13.83 -14.63
C ASN A 147 1.14 -12.52 -14.18
N ARG A 148 1.42 -12.01 -13.00
CA ARG A 148 0.75 -10.82 -12.44
C ARG A 148 0.80 -9.58 -13.36
N GLY A 149 1.81 -9.46 -14.22
CA GLY A 149 1.94 -8.37 -15.21
C GLY A 149 1.07 -8.52 -16.46
N SER A 150 0.35 -9.63 -16.62
CA SER A 150 -0.46 -9.89 -17.82
C SER A 150 -1.81 -10.55 -17.56
N VAL A 151 -2.01 -11.15 -16.38
CA VAL A 151 -3.28 -11.79 -16.03
C VAL A 151 -4.43 -10.79 -16.06
N ASN A 152 -5.57 -11.23 -16.60
CA ASN A 152 -6.81 -10.46 -16.60
C ASN A 152 -7.79 -11.10 -15.59
N VAL A 153 -8.04 -10.43 -14.50
CA VAL A 153 -8.99 -10.86 -13.48
C VAL A 153 -10.39 -10.44 -13.93
N ILE A 154 -11.29 -11.39 -14.03
CA ILE A 154 -12.70 -11.13 -14.35
C ILE A 154 -13.51 -11.22 -13.06
N ALA A 155 -14.20 -10.16 -12.73
CA ALA A 155 -15.08 -10.09 -11.56
C ALA A 155 -16.27 -9.17 -11.86
N ASP A 156 -17.45 -9.57 -11.41
CA ASP A 156 -18.63 -8.71 -11.48
C ASP A 156 -18.55 -7.57 -10.44
N GLU A 157 -19.35 -6.54 -10.65
CA GLU A 157 -19.33 -5.33 -9.84
C GLU A 157 -19.63 -5.60 -8.36
N ARG A 158 -20.60 -6.46 -8.07
CA ARG A 158 -20.96 -6.80 -6.70
C ARG A 158 -19.81 -7.49 -5.98
N THR A 159 -19.19 -8.47 -6.63
CA THR A 159 -18.03 -9.21 -6.09
C THR A 159 -16.87 -8.26 -5.83
N MET A 160 -16.58 -7.35 -6.77
CA MET A 160 -15.54 -6.36 -6.57
C MET A 160 -15.81 -5.49 -5.33
N ARG A 161 -17.00 -4.92 -5.20
CA ARG A 161 -17.34 -3.97 -4.13
C ARG A 161 -17.49 -4.61 -2.76
N GLU A 162 -18.14 -5.75 -2.68
CA GLU A 162 -18.42 -6.39 -1.39
C GLU A 162 -17.20 -7.10 -0.81
N ILE A 163 -16.26 -7.54 -1.64
CA ILE A 163 -15.11 -8.35 -1.23
C ILE A 163 -13.80 -7.60 -1.45
N TYR A 164 -13.41 -7.41 -2.72
CA TYR A 164 -12.04 -7.01 -3.05
C TYR A 164 -11.72 -5.53 -2.82
N LEU A 165 -12.69 -4.66 -3.03
CA LEU A 165 -12.53 -3.21 -2.86
C LEU A 165 -12.83 -2.74 -1.44
N LYS A 166 -13.54 -3.52 -0.65
CA LYS A 166 -13.98 -3.15 0.70
C LYS A 166 -12.87 -2.67 1.63
N PRO A 167 -11.70 -3.34 1.73
CA PRO A 167 -10.59 -2.85 2.55
C PRO A 167 -10.03 -1.51 2.07
N PHE A 168 -9.96 -1.32 0.76
CA PHE A 168 -9.48 -0.06 0.16
C PHE A 168 -10.46 1.08 0.43
N GLU A 169 -11.77 0.86 0.22
CA GLU A 169 -12.80 1.84 0.52
C GLU A 169 -12.70 2.33 1.96
N ALA A 170 -12.65 1.41 2.90
CA ALA A 170 -12.56 1.74 4.32
C ALA A 170 -11.28 2.51 4.65
N ALA A 171 -10.12 2.06 4.16
CA ALA A 171 -8.85 2.71 4.41
C ALA A 171 -8.78 4.13 3.80
N VAL A 172 -9.42 4.36 2.65
CA VAL A 172 -9.53 5.70 2.04
C VAL A 172 -10.52 6.57 2.83
N LYS A 173 -11.76 6.12 3.02
CA LYS A 173 -12.84 6.95 3.59
C LYS A 173 -12.73 7.14 5.10
N GLU A 174 -12.39 6.10 5.85
CA GLU A 174 -12.33 6.11 7.30
C GLU A 174 -10.90 6.29 7.83
N GLY A 175 -9.89 5.75 7.11
CA GLY A 175 -8.48 5.85 7.46
C GLY A 175 -7.79 7.11 6.92
N GLY A 176 -8.35 7.73 5.88
CA GLY A 176 -7.76 8.91 5.25
C GLY A 176 -6.44 8.63 4.53
N ALA A 177 -6.30 7.45 3.91
CA ALA A 177 -5.08 7.07 3.22
C ALA A 177 -4.65 8.09 2.15
N MET A 178 -3.38 8.45 2.17
CA MET A 178 -2.84 9.51 1.30
C MET A 178 -2.32 9.00 -0.04
N CYS A 179 -2.05 7.70 -0.18
CA CYS A 179 -1.53 7.12 -1.42
C CYS A 179 -2.17 5.75 -1.69
N VAL A 180 -2.33 5.42 -2.97
CA VAL A 180 -2.84 4.13 -3.44
C VAL A 180 -1.97 3.64 -4.59
N MET A 181 -1.52 2.39 -4.53
CA MET A 181 -0.69 1.74 -5.55
C MET A 181 -1.54 0.82 -6.42
N PRO A 182 -1.67 1.10 -7.73
CA PRO A 182 -2.36 0.19 -8.64
C PRO A 182 -1.67 -1.17 -8.72
N ALA A 183 -2.45 -2.22 -8.87
CA ALA A 183 -1.92 -3.55 -9.14
C ALA A 183 -1.37 -3.66 -10.57
N TYR A 184 -0.49 -4.63 -10.79
CA TYR A 184 0.07 -4.86 -12.14
C TYR A 184 -0.89 -5.58 -13.08
N ASN A 185 -1.85 -6.34 -12.54
CA ASN A 185 -2.80 -7.12 -13.32
C ASN A 185 -3.85 -6.24 -14.02
N LYS A 186 -4.54 -6.87 -14.96
CA LYS A 186 -5.77 -6.30 -15.51
C LYS A 186 -6.97 -6.69 -14.66
N VAL A 187 -7.98 -5.83 -14.68
CA VAL A 187 -9.33 -6.10 -14.16
C VAL A 187 -10.32 -5.80 -15.27
N ASN A 188 -11.12 -6.80 -15.63
CA ASN A 188 -12.13 -6.69 -16.67
C ASN A 188 -11.60 -6.10 -18.00
N GLY A 189 -10.37 -6.49 -18.37
CA GLY A 189 -9.75 -6.12 -19.65
C GLY A 189 -8.76 -4.94 -19.59
N TYR A 190 -8.78 -4.11 -18.56
CA TYR A 190 -7.93 -2.93 -18.41
C TYR A 190 -6.88 -3.11 -17.32
N TYR A 191 -5.64 -2.68 -17.56
CA TYR A 191 -4.64 -2.63 -16.50
C TYR A 191 -5.10 -1.73 -15.36
N CYS A 192 -4.85 -2.12 -14.12
CA CYS A 192 -5.33 -1.35 -12.97
C CYS A 192 -4.87 0.11 -12.98
N SER A 193 -3.68 0.40 -13.51
CA SER A 193 -3.16 1.78 -13.61
C SER A 193 -3.93 2.66 -14.62
N GLU A 194 -4.54 2.07 -15.64
CA GLU A 194 -5.31 2.79 -16.68
C GLU A 194 -6.83 2.58 -16.58
N ASN A 195 -7.29 1.77 -15.63
CA ASN A 195 -8.69 1.42 -15.47
C ASN A 195 -9.50 2.62 -14.96
N ALA A 196 -10.19 3.31 -15.88
CA ALA A 196 -10.96 4.51 -15.56
C ALA A 196 -12.08 4.23 -14.54
N HIS A 197 -12.74 3.06 -14.62
CA HIS A 197 -13.77 2.67 -13.67
C HIS A 197 -13.21 2.58 -12.24
N LEU A 198 -12.08 1.87 -12.05
CA LEU A 198 -11.45 1.78 -10.74
C LEU A 198 -10.93 3.14 -10.24
N ASN A 199 -10.18 3.86 -11.08
CA ASN A 199 -9.41 5.03 -10.62
C ASN A 199 -10.24 6.32 -10.59
N ASN A 200 -11.10 6.56 -11.57
CA ASN A 200 -11.83 7.82 -11.67
C ASN A 200 -13.23 7.72 -11.09
N GLU A 201 -13.99 6.66 -11.43
CA GLU A 201 -15.37 6.54 -10.96
C GLU A 201 -15.38 6.10 -9.48
N ILE A 202 -14.77 4.97 -9.14
CA ILE A 202 -14.81 4.42 -7.78
C ILE A 202 -13.89 5.20 -6.84
N LEU A 203 -12.56 5.18 -7.08
CA LEU A 203 -11.59 5.73 -6.13
C LEU A 203 -11.76 7.23 -5.93
N ARG A 204 -11.83 8.01 -7.01
CA ARG A 204 -11.96 9.46 -6.93
C ARG A 204 -13.41 9.93 -6.81
N GLY A 205 -14.29 9.41 -7.67
CA GLY A 205 -15.68 9.87 -7.74
C GLY A 205 -16.50 9.47 -6.52
N GLU A 206 -16.51 8.20 -6.17
CA GLU A 206 -17.35 7.69 -5.08
C GLU A 206 -16.67 7.78 -3.71
N TRP A 207 -15.37 7.49 -3.61
CA TRP A 207 -14.67 7.50 -2.32
C TRP A 207 -14.04 8.85 -1.98
N GLY A 208 -13.95 9.77 -2.95
CA GLY A 208 -13.43 11.12 -2.75
C GLY A 208 -11.92 11.19 -2.56
N PHE A 209 -11.18 10.19 -3.05
CA PHE A 209 -9.71 10.21 -3.03
C PHE A 209 -9.18 11.36 -3.90
N LYS A 210 -8.27 12.17 -3.37
CA LYS A 210 -7.78 13.40 -4.02
C LYS A 210 -6.45 13.20 -4.75
#